data_eeda10656010488f081ce1ed91798a3b
#
_entry.id   eeda10656010488f081ce1ed91798a3b
#
_cell.length_a   1.000
_cell.length_b   1.000
_cell.length_c   1.000
_cell.angle_alpha   90.00
_cell.angle_beta   90.00
_cell.angle_gamma   90.00
#
_symmetry.space_group_name_H-M   'P 1'
#
loop_
_entity.id
_entity.type
_entity.pdbx_description
1 polymer ?
#
loop_
_entity_poly.entity_id
_entity_poly.type
_entity_poly.pdbx_seq_one_letter_code
_entity_poly.pdbx_strand_id
1 'polypeptide(L)'
;MGVPSIRPSRPGDAEVVAALVYETSQRMYDDLAGGRGRAVRLLARAFERCTTNASLDVFEVVELEGTVGAAMAAFPASELRRRENAMMRFLLPRMLLRRLPRVLYLNVRARLAAPRIPLDALYVATLATDARFRRRGLARLLLAHAEQRARHLALPRLALDTVASNVAARALYESAGFEPVSTTEPLRGVPSFVLYLKAVPEAAATRPAP
;
A
#
# COMPACT_ATOMS: atom_id res chain seq x y z
N MET A 1 -26.42 -10.21 -4.49
CA MET A 1 -25.14 -9.55 -4.22
C MET A 1 -24.12 -10.62 -3.90
N GLY A 2 -23.06 -10.75 -4.70
CA GLY A 2 -22.01 -11.75 -4.49
C GLY A 2 -21.28 -11.54 -3.17
N VAL A 3 -20.80 -12.62 -2.56
CA VAL A 3 -19.99 -12.57 -1.33
C VAL A 3 -18.57 -12.15 -1.73
N PRO A 4 -18.00 -11.11 -1.12
CA PRO A 4 -16.62 -10.71 -1.39
C PRO A 4 -15.65 -11.80 -0.92
N SER A 5 -14.70 -12.18 -1.76
CA SER A 5 -13.62 -13.12 -1.43
C SER A 5 -12.26 -12.46 -1.53
N ILE A 6 -11.39 -12.75 -0.56
CA ILE A 6 -9.99 -12.31 -0.62
C ILE A 6 -9.17 -13.44 -1.25
N ARG A 7 -8.27 -13.06 -2.13
CA ARG A 7 -7.29 -13.98 -2.70
C ARG A 7 -5.96 -13.29 -2.99
N PRO A 8 -4.85 -14.04 -3.07
CA PRO A 8 -3.61 -13.51 -3.63
C PRO A 8 -3.85 -13.00 -5.05
N SER A 9 -3.13 -11.95 -5.41
CA SER A 9 -3.20 -11.42 -6.77
C SER A 9 -2.57 -12.39 -7.78
N ARG A 10 -2.98 -12.27 -9.04
CA ARG A 10 -2.53 -13.12 -10.16
C ARG A 10 -1.98 -12.24 -11.28
N PRO A 11 -1.16 -12.77 -12.21
CA PRO A 11 -0.66 -11.98 -13.35
C PRO A 11 -1.76 -11.25 -14.12
N GLY A 12 -2.92 -11.88 -14.32
CA GLY A 12 -4.07 -11.28 -14.99
C GLY A 12 -4.69 -10.07 -14.28
N ASP A 13 -4.36 -9.83 -13.00
CA ASP A 13 -4.84 -8.66 -12.25
C ASP A 13 -3.99 -7.40 -12.49
N ALA A 14 -2.87 -7.52 -13.21
CA ALA A 14 -1.85 -6.46 -13.32
C ALA A 14 -2.42 -5.10 -13.73
N GLU A 15 -3.28 -5.04 -14.73
CA GLU A 15 -3.85 -3.78 -15.21
C GLU A 15 -4.83 -3.16 -14.21
N VAL A 16 -5.73 -3.97 -13.62
CA VAL A 16 -6.73 -3.48 -12.67
C VAL A 16 -6.05 -3.04 -11.37
N VAL A 17 -5.09 -3.80 -10.85
CA VAL A 17 -4.33 -3.42 -9.66
C VAL A 17 -3.50 -2.16 -9.94
N ALA A 18 -2.82 -2.07 -11.09
CA ALA A 18 -2.07 -0.87 -11.47
C ALA A 18 -2.96 0.38 -11.56
N ALA A 19 -4.19 0.24 -12.09
CA ALA A 19 -5.15 1.33 -12.11
C ALA A 19 -5.56 1.75 -10.69
N LEU A 20 -5.84 0.79 -9.80
CA LEU A 20 -6.18 1.06 -8.40
C LEU A 20 -5.03 1.74 -7.66
N VAL A 21 -3.80 1.27 -7.84
CA VAL A 21 -2.59 1.89 -7.25
C VAL A 21 -2.40 3.31 -7.75
N TYR A 22 -2.59 3.56 -9.06
CA TYR A 22 -2.51 4.90 -9.62
C TYR A 22 -3.49 5.87 -8.92
N GLU A 23 -4.72 5.44 -8.65
CA GLU A 23 -5.75 6.28 -7.99
C GLU A 23 -5.35 6.70 -6.56
N THR A 24 -4.44 5.99 -5.90
CA THR A 24 -3.99 6.36 -4.53
C THR A 24 -3.12 7.62 -4.50
N SER A 25 -2.42 7.94 -5.61
CA SER A 25 -1.46 9.04 -5.68
C SER A 25 -1.27 9.55 -7.11
N GLN A 26 -2.35 9.89 -7.81
CA GLN A 26 -2.38 10.31 -9.22
C GLN A 26 -1.30 11.33 -9.56
N ARG A 27 -1.22 12.43 -8.79
CA ARG A 27 -0.26 13.49 -9.03
C ARG A 27 1.19 13.01 -8.99
N MET A 28 1.51 12.16 -8.02
CA MET A 28 2.85 11.58 -7.88
C MET A 28 3.20 10.72 -9.11
N TYR A 29 2.27 9.86 -9.52
CA TYR A 29 2.48 8.99 -10.68
C TYR A 29 2.51 9.75 -11.99
N ASP A 30 1.75 10.82 -12.15
CA ASP A 30 1.80 11.70 -13.32
C ASP A 30 3.13 12.45 -13.41
N ASP A 31 3.62 12.97 -12.28
CA ASP A 31 4.94 13.61 -12.21
C ASP A 31 6.05 12.61 -12.59
N LEU A 32 5.93 11.37 -12.14
CA LEU A 32 6.91 10.31 -12.37
C LEU A 32 6.89 9.79 -13.83
N ALA A 33 5.72 9.48 -14.36
CA ALA A 33 5.58 8.79 -15.64
C ALA A 33 5.21 9.71 -16.81
N GLY A 34 4.59 10.86 -16.54
CA GLY A 34 4.16 11.79 -17.56
C GLY A 34 2.73 11.59 -18.04
N GLY A 35 1.87 11.04 -17.19
CA GLY A 35 0.45 10.89 -17.41
C GLY A 35 -0.07 9.48 -17.10
N ARG A 36 -1.39 9.40 -16.87
CA ARG A 36 -2.10 8.19 -16.40
C ARG A 36 -1.77 6.93 -17.20
N GLY A 37 -1.91 6.97 -18.51
CA GLY A 37 -1.72 5.77 -19.34
C GLY A 37 -0.31 5.19 -19.26
N ARG A 38 0.72 6.04 -19.16
CA ARG A 38 2.11 5.60 -18.98
C ARG A 38 2.37 5.11 -17.56
N ALA A 39 1.80 5.79 -16.56
CA ALA A 39 1.90 5.39 -15.17
C ALA A 39 1.31 4.01 -14.93
N VAL A 40 0.08 3.76 -15.38
CA VAL A 40 -0.60 2.46 -15.24
C VAL A 40 0.20 1.36 -15.94
N ARG A 41 0.70 1.58 -17.17
CA ARG A 41 1.55 0.57 -17.85
C ARG A 41 2.87 0.30 -17.12
N LEU A 42 3.49 1.30 -16.49
CA LEU A 42 4.70 1.08 -15.69
C LEU A 42 4.40 0.31 -14.41
N LEU A 43 3.30 0.63 -13.73
CA LEU A 43 2.84 -0.09 -12.54
C LEU A 43 2.46 -1.54 -12.86
N ALA A 44 1.74 -1.79 -13.96
CA ALA A 44 1.42 -3.15 -14.40
C ALA A 44 2.68 -3.98 -14.67
N ARG A 45 3.69 -3.40 -15.32
CA ARG A 45 4.99 -4.08 -15.52
C ARG A 45 5.77 -4.28 -14.22
N ALA A 46 5.65 -3.37 -13.24
CA ALA A 46 6.27 -3.53 -11.93
C ALA A 46 5.56 -4.63 -11.13
N PHE A 47 4.24 -4.76 -11.28
CA PHE A 47 3.43 -5.79 -10.65
C PHE A 47 3.86 -7.20 -11.04
N GLU A 48 4.21 -7.43 -12.29
CA GLU A 48 4.70 -8.74 -12.78
C GLU A 48 6.10 -9.10 -12.25
N ARG A 49 6.79 -8.16 -11.59
CA ARG A 49 8.13 -8.38 -11.05
C ARG A 49 8.07 -8.67 -9.56
N CYS A 50 8.65 -9.77 -9.13
CA CYS A 50 8.85 -10.06 -7.71
C CYS A 50 9.88 -9.10 -7.13
N THR A 51 9.65 -8.61 -5.91
CA THR A 51 10.60 -7.81 -5.10
C THR A 51 10.37 -6.32 -4.99
N THR A 52 9.47 -5.70 -5.75
CA THR A 52 9.13 -4.29 -5.55
C THR A 52 8.00 -4.13 -4.51
N ASN A 53 7.74 -2.90 -4.08
CA ASN A 53 6.60 -2.61 -3.20
C ASN A 53 5.24 -2.58 -3.95
N ALA A 54 5.25 -2.78 -5.26
CA ALA A 54 4.06 -2.90 -6.11
C ALA A 54 4.07 -4.19 -6.94
N SER A 55 4.68 -5.26 -6.45
CA SER A 55 4.78 -6.54 -7.14
C SER A 55 3.72 -7.55 -6.71
N LEU A 56 3.49 -8.53 -7.57
CA LEU A 56 2.49 -9.59 -7.41
C LEU A 56 2.53 -10.27 -6.03
N ASP A 57 3.74 -10.52 -5.50
CA ASP A 57 3.97 -11.27 -4.26
C ASP A 57 3.47 -10.58 -2.99
N VAL A 58 3.18 -9.27 -3.05
CA VAL A 58 2.71 -8.49 -1.89
C VAL A 58 1.25 -8.08 -1.98
N PHE A 59 0.61 -8.30 -3.14
CA PHE A 59 -0.78 -7.89 -3.32
C PHE A 59 -1.78 -9.01 -3.00
N GLU A 60 -2.82 -8.60 -2.33
CA GLU A 60 -4.08 -9.34 -2.17
C GLU A 60 -5.22 -8.50 -2.70
N VAL A 61 -6.19 -9.16 -3.30
CA VAL A 61 -7.34 -8.50 -3.92
C VAL A 61 -8.63 -9.02 -3.33
N VAL A 62 -9.63 -8.15 -3.28
CA VAL A 62 -11.02 -8.55 -3.04
C VAL A 62 -11.70 -8.70 -4.39
N GLU A 63 -12.14 -9.91 -4.66
CA GLU A 63 -12.96 -10.23 -5.83
C GLU A 63 -14.44 -10.24 -5.45
N LEU A 64 -15.25 -9.57 -6.26
CA LEU A 64 -16.69 -9.51 -6.12
C LEU A 64 -17.31 -9.79 -7.50
N GLU A 65 -18.07 -10.89 -7.62
CA GLU A 65 -18.71 -11.29 -8.88
C GLU A 65 -17.73 -11.36 -10.08
N GLY A 66 -16.55 -11.95 -9.86
CA GLY A 66 -15.51 -12.08 -10.88
C GLY A 66 -14.73 -10.78 -11.19
N THR A 67 -14.99 -9.68 -10.45
CA THR A 67 -14.32 -8.41 -10.66
C THR A 67 -13.49 -8.01 -9.43
N VAL A 68 -12.25 -7.57 -9.65
CA VAL A 68 -11.41 -7.03 -8.57
C VAL A 68 -11.95 -5.66 -8.15
N GLY A 69 -12.47 -5.58 -6.92
CA GLY A 69 -13.06 -4.38 -6.36
C GLY A 69 -12.14 -3.59 -5.42
N ALA A 70 -11.15 -4.26 -4.84
CA ALA A 70 -10.15 -3.63 -3.97
C ALA A 70 -8.83 -4.39 -4.01
N ALA A 71 -7.73 -3.71 -3.69
CA ALA A 71 -6.40 -4.29 -3.62
C ALA A 71 -5.62 -3.71 -2.43
N MET A 72 -4.79 -4.56 -1.81
CA MET A 72 -3.89 -4.19 -0.72
C MET A 72 -2.51 -4.78 -0.98
N ALA A 73 -1.47 -3.96 -0.85
CA ALA A 73 -0.09 -4.43 -0.75
C ALA A 73 0.36 -4.38 0.71
N ALA A 74 0.76 -5.52 1.26
CA ALA A 74 1.26 -5.61 2.62
C ALA A 74 2.46 -6.55 2.71
N PHE A 75 3.50 -6.15 3.49
CA PHE A 75 4.73 -6.92 3.68
C PHE A 75 5.41 -6.51 5.00
N PRO A 76 6.30 -7.33 5.57
CA PRO A 76 7.09 -6.94 6.75
C PRO A 76 7.84 -5.63 6.52
N ALA A 77 7.73 -4.69 7.45
CA ALA A 77 8.37 -3.36 7.33
C ALA A 77 9.90 -3.46 7.18
N SER A 78 10.52 -4.53 7.67
CA SER A 78 11.94 -4.84 7.45
C SER A 78 12.32 -4.95 5.97
N GLU A 79 11.36 -5.25 5.08
CA GLU A 79 11.58 -5.36 3.63
C GLU A 79 11.42 -4.02 2.89
N LEU A 80 10.85 -3.00 3.53
CA LEU A 80 10.45 -1.74 2.89
C LEU A 80 11.59 -1.12 2.07
N ARG A 81 12.76 -0.94 2.67
CA ARG A 81 13.93 -0.35 1.98
C ARG A 81 14.38 -1.15 0.76
N ARG A 82 14.40 -2.47 0.89
CA ARG A 82 14.77 -3.37 -0.21
C ARG A 82 13.80 -3.23 -1.38
N ARG A 83 12.49 -3.23 -1.08
CA ARG A 83 11.41 -3.15 -2.08
C ARG A 83 11.36 -1.78 -2.76
N GLU A 84 11.52 -0.68 -2.02
CA GLU A 84 11.61 0.67 -2.57
C GLU A 84 12.83 0.83 -3.49
N ASN A 85 13.99 0.32 -3.10
CA ASN A 85 15.20 0.36 -3.91
C ASN A 85 15.04 -0.48 -5.20
N ALA A 86 14.37 -1.62 -5.13
CA ALA A 86 14.05 -2.44 -6.30
C ALA A 86 13.09 -1.70 -7.24
N MET A 87 12.06 -1.04 -6.73
CA MET A 87 11.16 -0.19 -7.51
C MET A 87 11.93 0.94 -8.20
N MET A 88 12.81 1.63 -7.48
CA MET A 88 13.59 2.72 -8.07
C MET A 88 14.51 2.20 -9.18
N ARG A 89 15.21 1.09 -8.98
CA ARG A 89 16.04 0.44 -10.02
C ARG A 89 15.23 0.03 -11.25
N PHE A 90 13.98 -0.39 -11.04
CA PHE A 90 13.07 -0.70 -12.14
C PHE A 90 12.63 0.55 -12.90
N LEU A 91 12.34 1.64 -12.19
CA LEU A 91 11.80 2.87 -12.78
C LEU A 91 12.86 3.71 -13.50
N LEU A 92 14.07 3.87 -12.92
CA LEU A 92 15.12 4.76 -13.43
C LEU A 92 15.38 4.61 -14.93
N PRO A 93 15.63 3.41 -15.50
CA PRO A 93 15.92 3.26 -16.93
C PRO A 93 14.70 3.48 -17.83
N ARG A 94 13.49 3.55 -17.26
CA ARG A 94 12.22 3.70 -17.98
C ARG A 94 11.66 5.11 -17.93
N MET A 95 12.30 5.96 -17.16
CA MET A 95 11.90 7.36 -17.00
C MET A 95 12.40 8.20 -18.18
N LEU A 96 11.64 9.26 -18.48
CA LEU A 96 12.11 10.28 -19.42
C LEU A 96 13.31 11.00 -18.80
N LEU A 97 14.43 11.05 -19.52
CA LEU A 97 15.69 11.67 -19.05
C LEU A 97 15.49 13.09 -18.52
N ARG A 98 14.64 13.89 -19.18
CA ARG A 98 14.29 15.25 -18.75
C ARG A 98 13.57 15.34 -17.39
N ARG A 99 12.97 14.24 -16.90
CA ARG A 99 12.25 14.18 -15.61
C ARG A 99 13.13 13.65 -14.48
N LEU A 100 14.24 13.03 -14.81
CA LEU A 100 15.12 12.37 -13.85
C LEU A 100 15.57 13.28 -12.70
N PRO A 101 16.04 14.53 -12.94
CA PRO A 101 16.45 15.40 -11.83
C PRO A 101 15.31 15.72 -10.86
N ARG A 102 14.10 15.99 -11.41
CA ARG A 102 12.91 16.27 -10.59
C ARG A 102 12.51 15.06 -9.76
N VAL A 103 12.51 13.87 -10.35
CA VAL A 103 12.10 12.65 -9.65
C VAL A 103 13.12 12.26 -8.58
N LEU A 104 14.41 12.37 -8.84
CA LEU A 104 15.45 12.14 -7.83
C LEU A 104 15.30 13.13 -6.67
N TYR A 105 15.10 14.41 -6.96
CA TYR A 105 14.84 15.44 -5.96
C TYR A 105 13.61 15.10 -5.10
N LEU A 106 12.46 14.77 -5.73
CA LEU A 106 11.23 14.42 -5.02
C LEU A 106 11.40 13.12 -4.21
N ASN A 107 12.12 12.12 -4.74
CA ASN A 107 12.37 10.87 -4.04
C ASN A 107 13.20 11.09 -2.76
N VAL A 108 14.27 11.90 -2.83
CA VAL A 108 15.06 12.24 -1.65
C VAL A 108 14.19 12.94 -0.62
N ARG A 109 13.38 13.93 -1.04
CA ARG A 109 12.50 14.66 -0.13
C ARG A 109 11.40 13.78 0.46
N ALA A 110 10.79 12.90 -0.35
CA ALA A 110 9.79 11.95 0.13
C ALA A 110 10.38 11.03 1.21
N ARG A 111 11.62 10.55 1.01
CA ARG A 111 12.32 9.73 2.02
C ARG A 111 12.63 10.49 3.31
N LEU A 112 12.95 11.78 3.22
CA LEU A 112 13.19 12.63 4.39
C LEU A 112 11.89 12.96 5.13
N ALA A 113 10.79 13.09 4.39
CA ALA A 113 9.47 13.38 4.92
C ALA A 113 8.67 12.12 5.33
N ALA A 114 9.14 10.92 4.96
CA ALA A 114 8.44 9.68 5.28
C ALA A 114 8.46 9.42 6.79
N PRO A 115 7.35 8.94 7.37
CA PRO A 115 7.33 8.53 8.77
C PRO A 115 8.22 7.31 8.98
N ARG A 116 8.72 7.13 10.21
CA ARG A 116 9.55 5.98 10.57
C ARG A 116 8.65 4.79 10.90
N ILE A 117 8.51 3.86 9.97
CA ILE A 117 7.74 2.64 10.17
C ILE A 117 8.52 1.69 11.10
N PRO A 118 7.91 1.16 12.19
CA PRO A 118 8.54 0.14 13.03
C PRO A 118 8.86 -1.12 12.25
N LEU A 119 10.09 -1.66 12.42
CA LEU A 119 10.56 -2.82 11.64
C LEU A 119 9.83 -4.13 12.00
N ASP A 120 9.22 -4.19 13.17
CA ASP A 120 8.43 -5.31 13.70
C ASP A 120 6.94 -5.24 13.32
N ALA A 121 6.59 -4.40 12.33
CA ALA A 121 5.22 -4.27 11.85
C ALA A 121 5.01 -4.99 10.50
N LEU A 122 3.78 -5.46 10.27
CA LEU A 122 3.29 -5.69 8.91
C LEU A 122 2.85 -4.33 8.34
N TYR A 123 3.57 -3.86 7.32
CA TYR A 123 3.30 -2.57 6.71
C TYR A 123 2.34 -2.69 5.53
N VAL A 124 1.20 -2.01 5.63
CA VAL A 124 0.23 -1.86 4.54
C VAL A 124 0.66 -0.66 3.69
N ALA A 125 1.42 -0.95 2.63
CA ALA A 125 2.00 0.07 1.76
C ALA A 125 0.98 0.67 0.77
N THR A 126 -0.07 -0.08 0.43
CA THR A 126 -1.13 0.36 -0.48
C THR A 126 -2.45 -0.25 -0.07
N LEU A 127 -3.50 0.55 -0.03
CA LEU A 127 -4.87 0.12 0.14
C LEU A 127 -5.76 0.94 -0.80
N ALA A 128 -6.36 0.27 -1.78
CA ALA A 128 -7.16 0.94 -2.81
C ALA A 128 -8.48 0.21 -3.05
N THR A 129 -9.54 0.97 -3.25
CA THR A 129 -10.87 0.43 -3.59
C THR A 129 -11.39 1.16 -4.81
N ASP A 130 -11.81 0.41 -5.81
CA ASP A 130 -12.44 0.93 -7.02
C ASP A 130 -13.65 1.81 -6.65
N ALA A 131 -13.78 2.95 -7.31
CA ALA A 131 -14.83 3.92 -7.02
C ALA A 131 -16.24 3.31 -7.05
N ARG A 132 -16.47 2.32 -7.94
CA ARG A 132 -17.75 1.60 -8.09
C ARG A 132 -18.10 0.72 -6.89
N PHE A 133 -17.09 0.31 -6.10
CA PHE A 133 -17.25 -0.60 -4.96
C PHE A 133 -16.96 0.06 -3.62
N ARG A 134 -16.75 1.39 -3.58
CA ARG A 134 -16.57 2.14 -2.32
C ARG A 134 -17.80 2.03 -1.43
N ARG A 135 -17.60 2.20 -0.11
CA ARG A 135 -18.65 2.14 0.93
C ARG A 135 -19.31 0.76 1.09
N ARG A 136 -18.71 -0.28 0.52
CA ARG A 136 -19.14 -1.69 0.66
C ARG A 136 -18.28 -2.49 1.64
N GLY A 137 -17.42 -1.85 2.43
CA GLY A 137 -16.61 -2.51 3.46
C GLY A 137 -15.35 -3.23 2.94
N LEU A 138 -15.04 -3.22 1.62
CA LEU A 138 -13.92 -3.99 1.04
C LEU A 138 -12.56 -3.62 1.64
N ALA A 139 -12.29 -2.34 1.86
CA ALA A 139 -11.05 -1.90 2.49
C ALA A 139 -10.93 -2.39 3.94
N ARG A 140 -12.04 -2.38 4.71
CA ARG A 140 -12.07 -2.91 6.07
C ARG A 140 -11.83 -4.43 6.09
N LEU A 141 -12.37 -5.14 5.12
CA LEU A 141 -12.15 -6.57 4.94
C LEU A 141 -10.67 -6.89 4.71
N LEU A 142 -9.98 -6.11 3.85
CA LEU A 142 -8.53 -6.24 3.63
C LEU A 142 -7.71 -5.91 4.88
N LEU A 143 -8.08 -4.87 5.64
CA LEU A 143 -7.39 -4.55 6.90
C LEU A 143 -7.55 -5.65 7.95
N ALA A 144 -8.72 -6.26 8.07
CA ALA A 144 -8.93 -7.41 8.95
C ALA A 144 -8.10 -8.62 8.50
N HIS A 145 -7.98 -8.84 7.20
CA HIS A 145 -7.12 -9.88 6.64
C HIS A 145 -5.63 -9.60 6.91
N ALA A 146 -5.19 -8.34 6.77
CA ALA A 146 -3.82 -7.95 7.14
C ALA A 146 -3.52 -8.24 8.61
N GLU A 147 -4.49 -8.06 9.52
CA GLU A 147 -4.32 -8.40 10.93
C GLU A 147 -4.12 -9.91 11.14
N GLN A 148 -4.89 -10.75 10.44
CA GLN A 148 -4.69 -12.21 10.47
C GLN A 148 -3.29 -12.60 9.94
N ARG A 149 -2.85 -11.97 8.84
CA ARG A 149 -1.49 -12.19 8.30
C ARG A 149 -0.41 -11.77 9.28
N ALA A 150 -0.56 -10.63 9.96
CA ALA A 150 0.41 -10.19 10.96
C ALA A 150 0.53 -11.22 12.10
N ARG A 151 -0.60 -11.79 12.57
CA ARG A 151 -0.57 -12.89 13.56
C ARG A 151 0.19 -14.12 13.05
N HIS A 152 -0.08 -14.57 11.82
CA HIS A 152 0.62 -15.71 11.22
C HIS A 152 2.13 -15.48 11.06
N LEU A 153 2.54 -14.22 10.84
CA LEU A 153 3.94 -13.82 10.73
C LEU A 153 4.59 -13.49 12.09
N ALA A 154 3.87 -13.65 13.20
CA ALA A 154 4.29 -13.26 14.55
C ALA A 154 4.75 -11.79 14.63
N LEU A 155 4.11 -10.90 13.87
CA LEU A 155 4.37 -9.47 13.89
C LEU A 155 3.39 -8.79 14.87
N PRO A 156 3.89 -8.08 15.91
CA PRO A 156 3.06 -7.59 17.01
C PRO A 156 2.19 -6.40 16.63
N ARG A 157 2.35 -5.85 15.42
CA ARG A 157 1.60 -4.66 15.00
C ARG A 157 1.39 -4.57 13.50
N LEU A 158 0.35 -3.84 13.10
CA LEU A 158 0.17 -3.30 11.77
C LEU A 158 0.66 -1.86 11.73
N ALA A 159 1.20 -1.44 10.58
CA ALA A 159 1.54 -0.06 10.30
C ALA A 159 1.00 0.35 8.93
N LEU A 160 0.56 1.58 8.80
CA LEU A 160 0.24 2.22 7.53
C LEU A 160 0.39 3.73 7.67
N ASP A 161 0.55 4.41 6.55
CA ASP A 161 0.53 5.86 6.54
C ASP A 161 -0.36 6.42 5.43
N THR A 162 -0.76 7.65 5.58
CA THR A 162 -1.53 8.38 4.57
C THR A 162 -1.22 9.87 4.62
N VAL A 163 -1.51 10.55 3.52
CA VAL A 163 -1.41 12.01 3.48
C VAL A 163 -2.38 12.61 4.51
N ALA A 164 -1.92 13.57 5.30
CA ALA A 164 -2.70 14.19 6.38
C ALA A 164 -4.04 14.78 5.91
N SER A 165 -4.10 15.23 4.67
CA SER A 165 -5.33 15.74 4.04
C SER A 165 -6.33 14.67 3.60
N ASN A 166 -5.97 13.37 3.66
CA ASN A 166 -6.86 12.28 3.26
C ASN A 166 -7.82 11.90 4.40
N VAL A 167 -8.81 12.76 4.66
CA VAL A 167 -9.79 12.61 5.75
C VAL A 167 -10.52 11.26 5.68
N ALA A 168 -10.86 10.81 4.47
CA ALA A 168 -11.60 9.55 4.29
C ALA A 168 -10.77 8.31 4.69
N ALA A 169 -9.49 8.28 4.33
CA ALA A 169 -8.61 7.19 4.73
C ALA A 169 -8.36 7.21 6.25
N ARG A 170 -8.12 8.39 6.81
CA ARG A 170 -7.94 8.55 8.27
C ARG A 170 -9.13 8.03 9.06
N ALA A 171 -10.35 8.45 8.69
CA ALA A 171 -11.58 7.96 9.33
C ALA A 171 -11.75 6.44 9.19
N LEU A 172 -11.39 5.86 8.05
CA LEU A 172 -11.38 4.40 7.86
C LEU A 172 -10.41 3.72 8.84
N TYR A 173 -9.17 4.21 8.94
CA TYR A 173 -8.14 3.60 9.78
C TYR A 173 -8.50 3.70 11.27
N GLU A 174 -8.92 4.86 11.73
CA GLU A 174 -9.39 5.08 13.11
C GLU A 174 -10.57 4.16 13.44
N SER A 175 -11.56 4.04 12.54
CA SER A 175 -12.69 3.12 12.69
C SER A 175 -12.32 1.63 12.62
N ALA A 176 -11.13 1.30 12.10
CA ALA A 176 -10.59 -0.05 12.07
C ALA A 176 -9.65 -0.34 13.25
N GLY A 177 -9.55 0.58 14.23
CA GLY A 177 -8.76 0.43 15.43
C GLY A 177 -7.28 0.78 15.29
N PHE A 178 -6.92 1.57 14.27
CA PHE A 178 -5.58 2.15 14.17
C PHE A 178 -5.52 3.48 14.92
N GLU A 179 -4.39 3.74 15.56
CA GLU A 179 -4.12 4.97 16.28
C GLU A 179 -3.06 5.82 15.55
N PRO A 180 -3.27 7.13 15.40
CA PRO A 180 -2.26 8.02 14.84
C PRO A 180 -1.11 8.19 15.85
N VAL A 181 0.12 7.91 15.42
CA VAL A 181 1.29 7.96 16.32
C VAL A 181 2.28 9.06 15.98
N SER A 182 2.32 9.50 14.74
CA SER A 182 3.15 10.63 14.33
C SER A 182 2.60 11.31 13.08
N THR A 183 2.88 12.61 12.98
CA THR A 183 2.59 13.41 11.79
C THR A 183 3.89 14.06 11.34
N THR A 184 4.22 13.94 10.06
CA THR A 184 5.43 14.53 9.52
C THR A 184 5.20 15.98 9.09
N GLU A 185 6.24 16.80 9.14
CA GLU A 185 6.17 18.15 8.59
C GLU A 185 6.14 18.14 7.06
N PRO A 186 5.32 19.00 6.43
CA PRO A 186 5.28 19.09 4.99
C PRO A 186 6.59 19.68 4.45
N LEU A 187 7.13 19.09 3.40
CA LEU A 187 8.25 19.63 2.67
C LEU A 187 7.80 20.13 1.30
N ARG A 188 8.50 21.16 0.75
CA ARG A 188 8.15 21.70 -0.58
C ARG A 188 8.01 20.58 -1.63
N GLY A 189 6.80 20.37 -2.14
CA GLY A 189 6.46 19.33 -3.11
C GLY A 189 6.15 17.96 -2.52
N VAL A 190 6.22 17.79 -1.18
CA VAL A 190 5.86 16.55 -0.48
C VAL A 190 4.87 16.90 0.63
N PRO A 191 3.68 16.27 0.66
CA PRO A 191 2.68 16.53 1.70
C PRO A 191 3.13 16.00 3.05
N SER A 192 2.44 16.44 4.11
CA SER A 192 2.51 15.84 5.43
C SER A 192 1.86 14.46 5.43
N PHE A 193 2.45 13.49 6.13
CA PHE A 193 1.91 12.14 6.32
C PHE A 193 1.57 11.89 7.79
N VAL A 194 0.56 11.10 8.03
CA VAL A 194 0.20 10.59 9.35
C VAL A 194 0.48 9.09 9.37
N LEU A 195 1.32 8.66 10.29
CA LEU A 195 1.58 7.25 10.58
C LEU A 195 0.53 6.74 11.56
N TYR A 196 -0.03 5.61 11.23
CA TYR A 196 -0.98 4.87 12.05
C TYR A 196 -0.41 3.52 12.44
N LEU A 197 -0.60 3.13 13.68
CA LEU A 197 -0.26 1.79 14.18
C LEU A 197 -1.52 1.13 14.77
N LYS A 198 -1.54 -0.20 14.71
CA LYS A 198 -2.52 -1.03 15.39
C LYS A 198 -1.79 -2.21 16.03
N ALA A 199 -1.98 -2.41 17.33
CA ALA A 199 -1.48 -3.60 18.01
C ALA A 199 -2.21 -4.85 17.49
N VAL A 200 -1.46 -5.92 17.31
CA VAL A 200 -1.98 -7.25 16.94
C VAL A 200 -1.74 -8.17 18.13
N PRO A 201 -2.78 -8.45 18.93
CA PRO A 201 -2.65 -9.37 20.05
C PRO A 201 -2.18 -10.74 19.56
N GLU A 202 -1.27 -11.37 20.30
CA GLU A 202 -0.95 -12.78 20.09
C GLU A 202 -2.25 -13.60 20.15
N ALA A 203 -2.36 -14.56 19.23
CA ALA A 203 -3.44 -15.54 19.35
C ALA A 203 -3.31 -16.19 20.73
N ALA A 204 -4.35 -16.04 21.56
CA ALA A 204 -4.37 -16.71 22.86
C ALA A 204 -4.00 -18.18 22.63
N ALA A 205 -2.84 -18.60 23.15
CA ALA A 205 -2.43 -19.98 23.06
C ALA A 205 -3.56 -20.82 23.64
N THR A 206 -4.21 -21.60 22.79
CA THR A 206 -5.24 -22.55 23.24
C THR A 206 -4.52 -23.48 24.21
N ARG A 207 -4.70 -23.19 25.53
CA ARG A 207 -4.17 -24.05 26.59
C ARG A 207 -4.79 -25.43 26.36
N PRO A 208 -3.99 -26.50 26.15
CA PRO A 208 -4.61 -27.80 26.08
C PRO A 208 -5.36 -28.01 27.41
N ALA A 209 -6.60 -28.44 27.30
CA ALA A 209 -7.40 -28.80 28.45
C ALA A 209 -6.72 -29.94 29.20
N PRO A 210 -6.74 -29.95 30.55
CA PRO A 210 -6.10 -30.98 31.39
C PRO A 210 -6.72 -32.36 31.17
#